data_c7ce6a4cc7a14fc5e4fb24f06006180f
#
_entry.id   c7ce6a4cc7a14fc5e4fb24f06006180f
#
_cell.length_a   1.000
_cell.length_b   1.000
_cell.length_c   1.000
_cell.angle_alpha   90.00
_cell.angle_beta   90.00
_cell.angle_gamma   90.00
#
_symmetry.space_group_name_H-M   'P 1'
#
loop_
_entity.id
_entity.type
_entity.pdbx_description
1 polymer ?
#
loop_
_entity_poly.entity_id
_entity_poly.type
_entity_poly.pdbx_seq_one_letter_code
_entity_poly.pdbx_strand_id
1 'polypeptide(L)'
;MTNQSIKVVLTAPYFGSLFQIAILEHFKKLLSSENLSFRSSTNDLNKQSDSLKKLLIDNKPTVMIAISMCPNPDIISLYKSNNVPIILLDGETQGASTIATDNYTGGHIAAEYLISKGRKKIAIVNGRPHAVGGFAGNYCARLRLNGFSDALKQKGLSIPAGCNIEVPNYSREDGVAAMPKLIDIGVDAIFCAAADNTAVGLLSEAKERGTRIPEDIAIIGFDDLPIALLSTPTLTTIRQPMKEIVEAAYKMATTQRDEILKNPKKVLFKPELIIRQSA
;
A
#
# COMPACT_ATOMS: atom_id res chain seq x y z
N MET A 1 38.09 -1.92 8.54
CA MET A 1 36.64 -2.22 8.46
C MET A 1 36.46 -3.09 7.22
N THR A 2 36.20 -4.38 7.40
CA THR A 2 35.99 -5.30 6.27
C THR A 2 34.75 -4.87 5.50
N ASN A 3 34.95 -4.58 4.21
CA ASN A 3 33.89 -4.24 3.26
C ASN A 3 33.01 -5.50 3.05
N GLN A 4 32.14 -5.84 4.04
CA GLN A 4 31.18 -6.91 3.83
C GLN A 4 30.22 -6.44 2.73
N SER A 5 30.18 -7.15 1.64
CA SER A 5 29.21 -6.87 0.57
C SER A 5 27.80 -6.91 1.18
N ILE A 6 27.07 -5.82 1.00
CA ILE A 6 25.70 -5.70 1.51
C ILE A 6 24.83 -6.64 0.68
N LYS A 7 24.13 -7.57 1.35
CA LYS A 7 23.17 -8.47 0.72
C LYS A 7 21.77 -8.14 1.20
N VAL A 8 21.01 -7.45 0.37
CA VAL A 8 19.62 -7.05 0.64
C VAL A 8 18.69 -8.13 0.10
N VAL A 9 17.83 -8.65 0.96
CA VAL A 9 16.71 -9.51 0.53
C VAL A 9 15.42 -8.71 0.66
N LEU A 10 14.75 -8.50 -0.49
CA LEU A 10 13.39 -7.97 -0.55
C LEU A 10 12.40 -9.13 -0.51
N THR A 11 11.40 -9.03 0.35
CA THR A 11 10.32 -10.00 0.43
C THR A 11 8.96 -9.30 0.44
N ALA A 12 7.99 -9.96 -0.18
CA ALA A 12 6.58 -9.57 -0.17
C ALA A 12 5.73 -10.84 -0.17
N PRO A 13 4.44 -10.76 0.21
CA PRO A 13 3.54 -11.91 0.12
C PRO A 13 3.47 -12.50 -1.30
N TYR A 14 3.51 -11.63 -2.29
CA TYR A 14 3.62 -11.94 -3.71
C TYR A 14 4.20 -10.71 -4.43
N PHE A 15 4.74 -10.88 -5.64
CA PHE A 15 5.24 -9.79 -6.48
C PHE A 15 4.37 -9.66 -7.74
N GLY A 16 3.12 -9.27 -7.56
CA GLY A 16 2.15 -9.14 -8.66
C GLY A 16 1.42 -7.80 -8.73
N SER A 17 1.48 -6.98 -7.67
CA SER A 17 0.88 -5.65 -7.72
C SER A 17 1.80 -4.66 -8.44
N LEU A 18 1.21 -3.73 -9.19
CA LEU A 18 1.95 -2.66 -9.88
C LEU A 18 2.77 -1.80 -8.89
N PHE A 19 2.26 -1.59 -7.68
CA PHE A 19 2.99 -0.90 -6.61
C PHE A 19 4.29 -1.63 -6.24
N GLN A 20 4.22 -2.94 -5.99
CA GLN A 20 5.40 -3.74 -5.64
C GLN A 20 6.43 -3.78 -6.79
N ILE A 21 5.94 -3.86 -8.03
CA ILE A 21 6.80 -3.78 -9.23
C ILE A 21 7.50 -2.43 -9.30
N ALA A 22 6.79 -1.31 -9.05
CA ALA A 22 7.38 0.01 -9.04
C ALA A 22 8.47 0.17 -7.95
N ILE A 23 8.21 -0.30 -6.73
CA ILE A 23 9.20 -0.33 -5.64
C ILE A 23 10.43 -1.14 -6.07
N LEU A 24 10.22 -2.31 -6.68
CA LEU A 24 11.28 -3.18 -7.16
C LEU A 24 12.18 -2.51 -8.19
N GLU A 25 11.58 -1.83 -9.17
CA GLU A 25 12.30 -1.10 -10.22
C GLU A 25 13.15 0.06 -9.65
N HIS A 26 12.67 0.72 -8.60
CA HIS A 26 13.48 1.72 -7.91
C HIS A 26 14.69 1.10 -7.21
N PHE A 27 14.53 -0.04 -6.51
CA PHE A 27 15.66 -0.75 -5.88
C PHE A 27 16.70 -1.24 -6.89
N LYS A 28 16.28 -1.75 -8.06
CA LYS A 28 17.19 -2.19 -9.13
C LYS A 28 18.10 -1.07 -9.65
N LYS A 29 17.66 0.19 -9.56
CA LYS A 29 18.48 1.35 -9.95
C LYS A 29 19.54 1.70 -8.92
N LEU A 30 19.36 1.30 -7.66
CA LEU A 30 20.26 1.65 -6.55
C LEU A 30 21.19 0.51 -6.16
N LEU A 31 20.83 -0.73 -6.41
CA LEU A 31 21.58 -1.94 -6.02
C LEU A 31 21.88 -2.81 -7.24
N SER A 32 23.11 -3.30 -7.31
CA SER A 32 23.48 -4.31 -8.31
C SER A 32 22.74 -5.62 -8.05
N SER A 33 22.56 -6.44 -9.10
CA SER A 33 21.88 -7.73 -9.02
C SER A 33 22.56 -8.73 -8.07
N GLU A 34 23.87 -8.60 -7.84
CA GLU A 34 24.63 -9.43 -6.90
C GLU A 34 24.27 -9.15 -5.44
N ASN A 35 23.87 -7.91 -5.16
CA ASN A 35 23.55 -7.43 -3.80
C ASN A 35 22.07 -7.42 -3.49
N LEU A 36 21.21 -7.70 -4.47
CA LEU A 36 19.76 -7.63 -4.35
C LEU A 36 19.12 -8.95 -4.76
N SER A 37 18.33 -9.53 -3.89
CA SER A 37 17.52 -10.70 -4.21
C SER A 37 16.06 -10.50 -3.82
N PHE A 38 15.15 -11.07 -4.61
CA PHE A 38 13.70 -11.02 -4.41
C PHE A 38 13.20 -12.40 -4.04
N ARG A 39 12.36 -12.47 -3.02
CA ARG A 39 11.78 -13.73 -2.54
C ARG A 39 10.34 -13.52 -2.13
N SER A 40 9.43 -14.29 -2.70
CA SER A 40 8.04 -14.31 -2.24
C SER A 40 7.94 -14.95 -0.86
N SER A 41 7.05 -14.42 -0.04
CA SER A 41 6.61 -14.99 1.22
C SER A 41 5.14 -15.42 1.10
N THR A 42 4.31 -15.13 2.08
CA THR A 42 2.88 -15.45 2.08
C THR A 42 2.08 -14.49 2.95
N ASN A 43 0.81 -14.31 2.61
CA ASN A 43 -0.17 -13.61 3.46
C ASN A 43 -0.84 -14.55 4.50
N ASP A 44 -0.57 -15.85 4.44
CA ASP A 44 -1.02 -16.81 5.44
C ASP A 44 -0.21 -16.63 6.72
N LEU A 45 -0.83 -16.13 7.79
CA LEU A 45 -0.18 -15.84 9.07
C LEU A 45 0.49 -17.08 9.68
N ASN A 46 -0.07 -18.26 9.47
CA ASN A 46 0.48 -19.50 10.02
C ASN A 46 1.79 -19.91 9.32
N LYS A 47 1.93 -19.57 8.05
CA LYS A 47 3.10 -19.93 7.22
C LYS A 47 4.11 -18.82 7.08
N GLN A 48 3.72 -17.57 7.36
CA GLN A 48 4.57 -16.40 7.16
C GLN A 48 5.84 -16.47 8.00
N SER A 49 5.71 -16.84 9.27
CA SER A 49 6.87 -16.96 10.19
C SER A 49 7.87 -17.98 9.70
N ASP A 50 7.43 -19.16 9.24
CA ASP A 50 8.31 -20.20 8.73
C ASP A 50 8.96 -19.82 7.40
N SER A 51 8.23 -19.14 6.53
CA SER A 51 8.77 -18.57 5.30
C SER A 51 9.92 -17.59 5.60
N LEU A 52 9.73 -16.67 6.56
CA LEU A 52 10.75 -15.69 6.94
C LEU A 52 11.95 -16.36 7.63
N LYS A 53 11.75 -17.37 8.49
CA LYS A 53 12.87 -18.18 9.06
C LYS A 53 13.70 -18.84 7.96
N LYS A 54 13.04 -19.43 6.96
CA LYS A 54 13.70 -20.05 5.82
C LYS A 54 14.51 -19.03 5.02
N LEU A 55 13.97 -17.83 4.77
CA LEU A 55 14.70 -16.75 4.09
C LEU A 55 15.97 -16.32 4.83
N LEU A 56 15.95 -16.28 6.17
CA LEU A 56 17.12 -15.96 6.97
C LEU A 56 18.22 -17.01 6.79
N ILE A 57 17.87 -18.30 6.81
CA ILE A 57 18.82 -19.42 6.74
C ILE A 57 19.39 -19.57 5.33
N ASP A 58 18.51 -19.62 4.33
CA ASP A 58 18.90 -19.95 2.93
C ASP A 58 19.60 -18.78 2.24
N ASN A 59 19.15 -17.55 2.51
CA ASN A 59 19.66 -16.36 1.84
C ASN A 59 20.78 -15.63 2.59
N LYS A 60 20.90 -15.84 3.92
CA LYS A 60 21.87 -15.16 4.78
C LYS A 60 21.96 -13.66 4.47
N PRO A 61 20.84 -12.91 4.57
CA PRO A 61 20.82 -11.48 4.27
C PRO A 61 21.66 -10.70 5.28
N THR A 62 22.22 -9.55 4.85
CA THR A 62 22.73 -8.56 5.78
C THR A 62 21.62 -7.60 6.24
N VAL A 63 20.58 -7.43 5.41
CA VAL A 63 19.37 -6.66 5.69
C VAL A 63 18.18 -7.34 5.02
N MET A 64 17.06 -7.44 5.71
CA MET A 64 15.77 -7.85 5.16
C MET A 64 14.88 -6.62 4.99
N ILE A 65 14.28 -6.46 3.80
CA ILE A 65 13.24 -5.47 3.54
C ILE A 65 11.95 -6.21 3.22
N ALA A 66 10.94 -6.06 4.05
CA ALA A 66 9.63 -6.70 3.87
C ALA A 66 8.59 -5.66 3.44
N ILE A 67 7.92 -5.91 2.30
CA ILE A 67 6.99 -4.98 1.65
C ILE A 67 5.55 -5.44 1.93
N SER A 68 4.72 -4.54 2.45
CA SER A 68 3.31 -4.78 2.77
C SER A 68 3.10 -5.99 3.70
N MET A 69 3.98 -6.13 4.68
CA MET A 69 3.98 -7.23 5.66
C MET A 69 4.13 -6.66 7.08
N CYS A 70 3.52 -7.37 8.04
CA CYS A 70 3.69 -7.10 9.47
C CYS A 70 4.12 -8.41 10.16
N PRO A 71 5.41 -8.79 10.07
CA PRO A 71 5.92 -10.03 10.67
C PRO A 71 5.67 -10.06 12.18
N ASN A 72 5.51 -11.27 12.74
CA ASN A 72 5.40 -11.46 14.17
C ASN A 72 6.64 -10.88 14.90
N PRO A 73 6.50 -10.24 16.07
CA PRO A 73 7.63 -9.75 16.87
C PRO A 73 8.72 -10.78 17.16
N ASP A 74 8.36 -12.07 17.27
CA ASP A 74 9.35 -13.15 17.46
C ASP A 74 10.28 -13.30 16.24
N ILE A 75 9.76 -13.08 15.04
CA ILE A 75 10.57 -13.05 13.80
C ILE A 75 11.51 -11.86 13.80
N ILE A 76 11.04 -10.68 14.22
CA ILE A 76 11.90 -9.50 14.36
C ILE A 76 13.03 -9.78 15.33
N SER A 77 12.73 -10.38 16.49
CA SER A 77 13.71 -10.77 17.50
C SER A 77 14.71 -11.81 16.98
N LEU A 78 14.25 -12.80 16.22
CA LEU A 78 15.11 -13.81 15.60
C LEU A 78 16.10 -13.17 14.60
N TYR A 79 15.63 -12.28 13.74
CA TYR A 79 16.50 -11.58 12.80
C TYR A 79 17.51 -10.70 13.53
N LYS A 80 17.08 -9.98 14.57
CA LYS A 80 17.96 -9.13 15.40
C LYS A 80 19.05 -9.95 16.08
N SER A 81 18.72 -11.13 16.63
CA SER A 81 19.72 -12.03 17.27
C SER A 81 20.74 -12.59 16.27
N ASN A 82 20.40 -12.64 14.99
CA ASN A 82 21.31 -12.99 13.89
C ASN A 82 22.00 -11.78 13.26
N ASN A 83 21.94 -10.60 13.93
CA ASN A 83 22.55 -9.35 13.47
C ASN A 83 22.02 -8.88 12.09
N VAL A 84 20.75 -9.13 11.79
CA VAL A 84 20.05 -8.74 10.56
C VAL A 84 18.88 -7.81 10.90
N PRO A 85 18.94 -6.51 10.59
CA PRO A 85 17.80 -5.63 10.76
C PRO A 85 16.70 -5.94 9.71
N ILE A 86 15.46 -5.75 10.14
CA ILE A 86 14.30 -5.75 9.24
C ILE A 86 13.82 -4.31 9.05
N ILE A 87 13.63 -3.94 7.79
CA ILE A 87 12.99 -2.69 7.36
C ILE A 87 11.63 -3.07 6.77
N LEU A 88 10.55 -2.49 7.27
CA LEU A 88 9.20 -2.69 6.76
C LEU A 88 8.83 -1.52 5.84
N LEU A 89 8.50 -1.83 4.60
CA LEU A 89 7.86 -0.89 3.68
C LEU A 89 6.36 -1.13 3.71
N ASP A 90 5.59 -0.11 4.07
CA ASP A 90 4.14 -0.21 4.22
C ASP A 90 3.71 -1.33 5.20
N GLY A 91 4.41 -1.43 6.31
CA GLY A 91 4.13 -2.35 7.41
C GLY A 91 4.61 -1.78 8.73
N GLU A 92 4.11 -2.30 9.84
CA GLU A 92 4.56 -1.90 11.19
C GLU A 92 4.58 -3.10 12.13
N THR A 93 5.72 -3.31 12.78
CA THR A 93 5.88 -4.30 13.86
C THR A 93 6.90 -3.80 14.85
N GLN A 94 6.64 -4.00 16.15
CA GLN A 94 7.55 -3.60 17.20
C GLN A 94 8.95 -4.22 17.00
N GLY A 95 9.98 -3.39 17.11
CA GLY A 95 11.38 -3.80 16.97
C GLY A 95 11.93 -3.77 15.53
N ALA A 96 11.12 -3.52 14.52
CA ALA A 96 11.54 -3.28 13.13
C ALA A 96 11.50 -1.80 12.78
N SER A 97 12.34 -1.37 11.82
CA SER A 97 12.21 -0.04 11.24
C SER A 97 11.07 -0.01 10.23
N THR A 98 10.30 1.08 10.21
CA THR A 98 9.17 1.28 9.30
C THR A 98 9.42 2.48 8.41
N ILE A 99 9.23 2.32 7.10
CA ILE A 99 9.20 3.40 6.12
C ILE A 99 7.91 3.25 5.31
N ALA A 100 7.08 4.28 5.30
CA ALA A 100 5.79 4.22 4.63
C ALA A 100 5.33 5.59 4.15
N THR A 101 4.35 5.58 3.25
CA THR A 101 3.49 6.73 3.03
C THR A 101 2.65 6.98 4.29
N ASP A 102 2.40 8.24 4.64
CA ASP A 102 1.37 8.58 5.63
C ASP A 102 -0.02 8.26 5.05
N ASN A 103 -0.37 6.98 5.17
CA ASN A 103 -1.61 6.43 4.62
C ASN A 103 -2.86 7.02 5.29
N TYR A 104 -2.77 7.43 6.57
CA TYR A 104 -3.86 8.12 7.25
C TYR A 104 -4.13 9.47 6.58
N THR A 105 -3.10 10.28 6.42
CA THR A 105 -3.19 11.57 5.71
C THR A 105 -3.68 11.38 4.27
N GLY A 106 -3.25 10.32 3.57
CA GLY A 106 -3.73 10.00 2.22
C GLY A 106 -5.25 9.77 2.15
N GLY A 107 -5.79 8.98 3.09
CA GLY A 107 -7.24 8.79 3.21
C GLY A 107 -7.99 10.07 3.55
N HIS A 108 -7.44 10.86 4.48
CA HIS A 108 -8.01 12.14 4.90
C HIS A 108 -8.11 13.14 3.73
N ILE A 109 -7.03 13.31 2.96
CA ILE A 109 -6.97 14.20 1.79
C ILE A 109 -8.02 13.79 0.74
N ALA A 110 -8.17 12.50 0.47
CA ALA A 110 -9.16 12.00 -0.49
C ALA A 110 -10.60 12.37 -0.08
N ALA A 111 -10.93 12.18 1.20
CA ALA A 111 -12.25 12.55 1.72
C ALA A 111 -12.50 14.06 1.66
N GLU A 112 -11.54 14.88 2.14
CA GLU A 112 -11.66 16.34 2.10
C GLU A 112 -11.89 16.87 0.68
N TYR A 113 -11.16 16.33 -0.30
CA TYR A 113 -11.32 16.74 -1.69
C TYR A 113 -12.71 16.40 -2.21
N LEU A 114 -13.21 15.17 -2.03
CA LEU A 114 -14.55 14.78 -2.48
C LEU A 114 -15.65 15.63 -1.80
N ILE A 115 -15.51 15.89 -0.52
CA ILE A 115 -16.44 16.77 0.23
C ILE A 115 -16.39 18.21 -0.33
N SER A 116 -15.19 18.74 -0.64
CA SER A 116 -15.03 20.07 -1.24
C SER A 116 -15.69 20.22 -2.60
N LYS A 117 -15.86 19.10 -3.32
CA LYS A 117 -16.60 19.00 -4.58
C LYS A 117 -18.13 18.84 -4.37
N GLY A 118 -18.61 18.92 -3.15
CA GLY A 118 -20.02 18.82 -2.81
C GLY A 118 -20.56 17.39 -2.75
N ARG A 119 -19.68 16.36 -2.80
CA ARG A 119 -20.09 14.94 -2.71
C ARG A 119 -20.54 14.60 -1.31
N LYS A 120 -21.62 13.80 -1.19
CA LYS A 120 -22.27 13.51 0.10
C LYS A 120 -22.43 12.02 0.38
N LYS A 121 -22.60 11.21 -0.65
CA LYS A 121 -22.80 9.76 -0.52
C LYS A 121 -21.56 9.03 -1.01
N ILE A 122 -20.50 9.09 -0.19
CA ILE A 122 -19.15 8.73 -0.58
C ILE A 122 -18.81 7.32 -0.11
N ALA A 123 -18.44 6.44 -1.06
CA ALA A 123 -18.00 5.07 -0.80
C ALA A 123 -16.47 4.97 -0.69
N ILE A 124 -16.02 3.86 -0.10
CA ILE A 124 -14.62 3.43 -0.15
C ILE A 124 -14.51 2.01 -0.70
N VAL A 125 -13.59 1.80 -1.65
CA VAL A 125 -13.16 0.48 -2.11
C VAL A 125 -11.71 0.28 -1.65
N ASN A 126 -11.47 -0.69 -0.77
CA ASN A 126 -10.22 -0.79 -0.04
C ASN A 126 -9.73 -2.24 0.03
N GLY A 127 -8.46 -2.45 0.37
CA GLY A 127 -7.98 -3.75 0.79
C GLY A 127 -8.57 -4.18 2.13
N ARG A 128 -8.37 -5.42 2.53
CA ARG A 128 -8.83 -5.93 3.83
C ARG A 128 -8.05 -5.29 4.98
N PRO A 129 -8.67 -4.44 5.82
CA PRO A 129 -7.95 -3.72 6.88
C PRO A 129 -7.62 -4.59 8.09
N HIS A 130 -8.32 -5.71 8.26
CA HIS A 130 -8.18 -6.62 9.41
C HIS A 130 -7.84 -8.04 8.98
N ALA A 131 -7.20 -8.79 9.87
CA ALA A 131 -6.93 -10.21 9.66
C ALA A 131 -8.24 -11.02 9.69
N VAL A 132 -8.40 -11.91 8.72
CA VAL A 132 -9.59 -12.76 8.59
C VAL A 132 -9.19 -14.14 8.08
N GLY A 133 -9.65 -15.21 8.74
CA GLY A 133 -9.50 -16.59 8.28
C GLY A 133 -8.03 -17.03 8.08
N GLY A 134 -7.11 -16.56 8.94
CA GLY A 134 -5.68 -16.88 8.85
C GLY A 134 -4.89 -16.00 7.87
N PHE A 135 -5.54 -15.08 7.16
CA PHE A 135 -4.87 -14.10 6.30
C PHE A 135 -4.58 -12.81 7.07
N ALA A 136 -3.39 -12.25 6.87
CA ALA A 136 -3.00 -10.97 7.45
C ALA A 136 -3.89 -9.84 6.94
N GLY A 137 -4.30 -8.93 7.84
CA GLY A 137 -4.88 -7.65 7.45
C GLY A 137 -3.81 -6.74 6.82
N ASN A 138 -4.27 -5.78 6.02
CA ASN A 138 -3.40 -4.79 5.40
C ASN A 138 -3.32 -3.54 6.29
N TYR A 139 -2.11 -3.27 6.81
CA TYR A 139 -1.81 -2.12 7.66
C TYR A 139 -2.19 -0.78 6.97
N CYS A 140 -1.79 -0.61 5.70
CA CYS A 140 -2.06 0.61 4.95
C CYS A 140 -3.56 0.80 4.67
N ALA A 141 -4.28 -0.28 4.32
CA ALA A 141 -5.72 -0.25 4.12
C ALA A 141 -6.46 0.24 5.38
N ARG A 142 -6.04 -0.22 6.57
CA ARG A 142 -6.61 0.24 7.83
C ARG A 142 -6.38 1.74 8.07
N LEU A 143 -5.17 2.22 7.82
CA LEU A 143 -4.85 3.65 7.99
C LEU A 143 -5.61 4.53 7.00
N ARG A 144 -5.69 4.13 5.71
CA ARG A 144 -6.46 4.84 4.68
C ARG A 144 -7.93 4.93 5.07
N LEU A 145 -8.53 3.82 5.53
CA LEU A 145 -9.92 3.79 6.01
C LEU A 145 -10.13 4.72 7.21
N ASN A 146 -9.23 4.71 8.19
CA ASN A 146 -9.34 5.55 9.38
C ASN A 146 -9.27 7.03 9.00
N GLY A 147 -8.27 7.46 8.24
CA GLY A 147 -8.13 8.85 7.82
C GLY A 147 -9.33 9.33 7.00
N PHE A 148 -9.82 8.49 6.09
CA PHE A 148 -11.01 8.77 5.28
C PHE A 148 -12.27 8.91 6.14
N SER A 149 -12.50 7.96 7.06
CA SER A 149 -13.67 7.99 7.95
C SER A 149 -13.67 9.16 8.91
N ASP A 150 -12.50 9.52 9.45
CA ASP A 150 -12.38 10.66 10.37
C ASP A 150 -12.63 11.98 9.65
N ALA A 151 -12.17 12.16 8.42
CA ALA A 151 -12.47 13.36 7.62
C ALA A 151 -13.96 13.49 7.28
N LEU A 152 -14.62 12.38 6.92
CA LEU A 152 -16.08 12.37 6.73
C LEU A 152 -16.80 12.77 8.01
N LYS A 153 -16.44 12.17 9.15
CA LYS A 153 -17.05 12.44 10.46
C LYS A 153 -16.92 13.89 10.89
N GLN A 154 -15.79 14.53 10.64
CA GLN A 154 -15.57 15.96 10.92
C GLN A 154 -16.55 16.88 10.18
N LYS A 155 -17.12 16.41 9.08
CA LYS A 155 -18.12 17.12 8.27
C LYS A 155 -19.56 16.61 8.47
N GLY A 156 -19.78 15.77 9.50
CA GLY A 156 -21.10 15.19 9.78
C GLY A 156 -21.53 14.12 8.77
N LEU A 157 -20.59 13.58 7.98
CA LEU A 157 -20.82 12.50 7.01
C LEU A 157 -20.31 11.16 7.55
N SER A 158 -20.73 10.08 6.90
CA SER A 158 -20.24 8.75 7.17
C SER A 158 -20.26 7.92 5.88
N ILE A 159 -19.47 6.84 5.84
CA ILE A 159 -19.55 5.86 4.76
C ILE A 159 -20.94 5.20 4.85
N PRO A 160 -21.78 5.25 3.79
CA PRO A 160 -23.11 4.64 3.81
C PRO A 160 -23.04 3.12 4.02
N ALA A 161 -24.09 2.54 4.58
CA ALA A 161 -24.18 1.09 4.75
C ALA A 161 -23.96 0.36 3.42
N GLY A 162 -23.09 -0.64 3.41
CA GLY A 162 -22.73 -1.40 2.22
C GLY A 162 -21.76 -0.71 1.25
N CYS A 163 -21.27 0.51 1.56
CA CYS A 163 -20.34 1.28 0.73
C CYS A 163 -18.88 1.23 1.22
N ASN A 164 -18.55 0.42 2.22
CA ASN A 164 -17.19 0.00 2.53
C ASN A 164 -16.98 -1.37 1.90
N ILE A 165 -16.33 -1.40 0.71
CA ILE A 165 -16.11 -2.63 -0.04
C ILE A 165 -14.67 -3.06 0.14
N GLU A 166 -14.46 -4.28 0.62
CA GLU A 166 -13.15 -4.89 0.75
C GLU A 166 -12.85 -5.74 -0.48
N VAL A 167 -11.67 -5.50 -1.10
CA VAL A 167 -11.21 -6.26 -2.26
C VAL A 167 -10.02 -7.15 -1.89
N PRO A 168 -9.95 -8.38 -2.41
CA PRO A 168 -8.92 -9.34 -2.02
C PRO A 168 -7.60 -9.19 -2.78
N ASN A 169 -7.62 -8.80 -4.06
CA ASN A 169 -6.48 -8.95 -4.98
C ASN A 169 -5.88 -7.62 -5.45
N TYR A 170 -6.53 -6.48 -5.18
CA TYR A 170 -6.13 -5.16 -5.69
C TYR A 170 -6.07 -5.12 -7.22
N SER A 171 -6.88 -5.95 -7.86
CA SER A 171 -6.91 -6.13 -9.30
C SER A 171 -7.93 -5.20 -9.99
N ARG A 172 -7.84 -5.12 -11.32
CA ARG A 172 -8.85 -4.45 -12.14
C ARG A 172 -10.23 -5.13 -12.00
N GLU A 173 -10.23 -6.46 -11.95
CA GLU A 173 -11.44 -7.29 -11.81
C GLU A 173 -12.16 -7.02 -10.49
N ASP A 174 -11.42 -6.75 -9.41
CA ASP A 174 -12.01 -6.34 -8.12
C ASP A 174 -12.80 -5.03 -8.28
N GLY A 175 -12.30 -4.08 -9.06
CA GLY A 175 -12.99 -2.82 -9.35
C GLY A 175 -14.25 -3.03 -10.21
N VAL A 176 -14.14 -3.84 -11.26
CA VAL A 176 -15.28 -4.23 -12.11
C VAL A 176 -16.38 -4.87 -11.26
N ALA A 177 -16.03 -5.79 -10.37
CA ALA A 177 -16.99 -6.47 -9.50
C ALA A 177 -17.65 -5.56 -8.44
N ALA A 178 -16.93 -4.52 -7.98
CA ALA A 178 -17.44 -3.61 -6.96
C ALA A 178 -18.42 -2.55 -7.51
N MET A 179 -18.23 -2.09 -8.73
CA MET A 179 -18.93 -0.93 -9.30
C MET A 179 -20.46 -1.09 -9.40
N PRO A 180 -21.02 -2.23 -9.85
CA PRO A 180 -22.48 -2.40 -9.96
C PRO A 180 -23.22 -2.10 -8.67
N LYS A 181 -22.76 -2.67 -7.56
CA LYS A 181 -23.34 -2.46 -6.24
C LYS A 181 -23.33 -1.00 -5.81
N LEU A 182 -22.25 -0.28 -6.12
CA LEU A 182 -22.11 1.14 -5.76
C LEU A 182 -23.05 2.03 -6.58
N ILE A 183 -23.24 1.72 -7.86
CA ILE A 183 -24.25 2.37 -8.71
C ILE A 183 -25.65 2.13 -8.16
N ASP A 184 -26.01 0.88 -7.85
CA ASP A 184 -27.35 0.51 -7.33
C ASP A 184 -27.67 1.21 -6.01
N ILE A 185 -26.67 1.36 -5.13
CA ILE A 185 -26.82 2.14 -3.89
C ILE A 185 -26.97 3.64 -4.19
N GLY A 186 -26.51 4.12 -5.33
CA GLY A 186 -26.56 5.52 -5.76
C GLY A 186 -25.55 6.40 -5.03
N VAL A 187 -24.27 5.95 -4.96
CA VAL A 187 -23.16 6.79 -4.46
C VAL A 187 -22.86 7.91 -5.45
N ASP A 188 -22.38 9.05 -4.96
CA ASP A 188 -21.97 10.18 -5.80
C ASP A 188 -20.44 10.34 -5.90
N ALA A 189 -19.69 9.57 -5.08
CA ALA A 189 -18.24 9.49 -5.17
C ALA A 189 -17.70 8.18 -4.60
N ILE A 190 -16.49 7.81 -5.07
CA ILE A 190 -15.76 6.63 -4.62
C ILE A 190 -14.29 7.01 -4.37
N PHE A 191 -13.80 6.72 -3.17
CA PHE A 191 -12.37 6.63 -2.91
C PHE A 191 -11.92 5.18 -3.09
N CYS A 192 -11.20 4.89 -4.16
CA CYS A 192 -10.56 3.60 -4.38
C CYS A 192 -9.22 3.57 -3.65
N ALA A 193 -9.27 3.28 -2.35
CA ALA A 193 -8.09 3.20 -1.48
C ALA A 193 -7.26 1.92 -1.70
N ALA A 194 -7.73 0.98 -2.49
CA ALA A 194 -7.00 -0.25 -2.78
C ALA A 194 -5.77 0.03 -3.66
N ALA A 195 -5.98 0.50 -4.90
CA ALA A 195 -4.93 0.81 -5.87
C ALA A 195 -5.53 1.49 -7.12
N ASP A 196 -4.70 2.17 -7.92
CA ASP A 196 -5.10 2.73 -9.22
C ASP A 196 -5.60 1.64 -10.18
N ASN A 197 -5.01 0.44 -10.13
CA ASN A 197 -5.46 -0.67 -10.98
C ASN A 197 -6.93 -1.07 -10.69
N THR A 198 -7.32 -1.09 -9.44
CA THR A 198 -8.72 -1.32 -9.03
C THR A 198 -9.61 -0.15 -9.44
N ALA A 199 -9.13 1.09 -9.30
CA ALA A 199 -9.85 2.27 -9.75
C ALA A 199 -10.12 2.28 -11.26
N VAL A 200 -9.17 1.83 -12.07
CA VAL A 200 -9.36 1.64 -13.52
C VAL A 200 -10.45 0.60 -13.81
N GLY A 201 -10.58 -0.44 -12.98
CA GLY A 201 -11.69 -1.38 -13.05
C GLY A 201 -13.05 -0.72 -12.81
N LEU A 202 -13.13 0.15 -11.78
CA LEU A 202 -14.33 0.96 -11.51
C LEU A 202 -14.68 1.86 -12.70
N LEU A 203 -13.69 2.57 -13.27
CA LEU A 203 -13.89 3.42 -14.44
C LEU A 203 -14.41 2.64 -15.65
N SER A 204 -13.82 1.46 -15.91
CA SER A 204 -14.21 0.59 -17.02
C SER A 204 -15.67 0.15 -16.89
N GLU A 205 -16.08 -0.34 -15.72
CA GLU A 205 -17.43 -0.82 -15.47
C GLU A 205 -18.47 0.32 -15.45
N ALA A 206 -18.08 1.50 -14.92
CA ALA A 206 -18.92 2.70 -15.01
C ALA A 206 -19.26 3.04 -16.45
N LYS A 207 -18.27 3.01 -17.35
CA LYS A 207 -18.45 3.27 -18.79
C LYS A 207 -19.39 2.26 -19.45
N GLU A 208 -19.23 0.96 -19.17
CA GLU A 208 -20.10 -0.10 -19.71
C GLU A 208 -21.56 0.08 -19.27
N ARG A 209 -21.78 0.66 -18.08
CA ARG A 209 -23.13 0.95 -17.54
C ARG A 209 -23.66 2.34 -17.91
N GLY A 210 -22.94 3.10 -18.69
CA GLY A 210 -23.35 4.45 -19.07
C GLY A 210 -23.30 5.47 -17.93
N THR A 211 -22.60 5.19 -16.83
CA THR A 211 -22.41 6.11 -15.70
C THR A 211 -21.29 7.09 -16.05
N ARG A 212 -21.57 8.38 -15.98
CA ARG A 212 -20.61 9.43 -16.34
C ARG A 212 -19.66 9.71 -15.17
N ILE A 213 -18.38 9.74 -15.47
CA ILE A 213 -17.32 10.07 -14.51
C ILE A 213 -16.64 11.36 -15.00
N PRO A 214 -16.60 12.44 -14.22
CA PRO A 214 -16.97 12.54 -12.79
C PRO A 214 -18.41 13.03 -12.53
N GLU A 215 -19.24 13.29 -13.55
CA GLU A 215 -20.51 13.99 -13.41
C GLU A 215 -21.46 13.26 -12.46
N ASP A 216 -21.71 11.98 -12.69
CA ASP A 216 -22.59 11.16 -11.86
C ASP A 216 -21.86 10.63 -10.62
N ILE A 217 -20.66 10.09 -10.78
CA ILE A 217 -19.83 9.55 -9.70
C ILE A 217 -18.38 10.03 -9.87
N ALA A 218 -17.83 10.74 -8.88
CA ALA A 218 -16.41 11.08 -8.85
C ALA A 218 -15.57 9.89 -8.32
N ILE A 219 -14.40 9.64 -8.92
CA ILE A 219 -13.51 8.53 -8.49
C ILE A 219 -12.10 9.05 -8.23
N ILE A 220 -11.57 8.74 -7.01
CA ILE A 220 -10.18 8.98 -6.64
C ILE A 220 -9.49 7.63 -6.45
N GLY A 221 -8.30 7.44 -7.03
CA GLY A 221 -7.43 6.28 -6.86
C GLY A 221 -6.37 6.46 -5.76
N PHE A 222 -5.43 5.52 -5.71
CA PHE A 222 -4.28 5.55 -4.82
C PHE A 222 -3.08 4.91 -5.54
N ASP A 223 -1.90 5.50 -5.43
CA ASP A 223 -0.54 5.16 -5.85
C ASP A 223 0.06 6.16 -6.86
N ASP A 224 -0.71 6.72 -7.78
CA ASP A 224 -0.28 7.51 -8.95
C ASP A 224 0.66 6.71 -9.88
N LEU A 225 0.24 5.49 -10.21
CA LEU A 225 0.92 4.65 -11.18
C LEU A 225 0.66 5.10 -12.63
N PRO A 226 1.50 4.73 -13.60
CA PRO A 226 1.32 5.12 -15.01
C PRO A 226 -0.07 4.83 -15.57
N ILE A 227 -0.76 3.79 -15.08
CA ILE A 227 -2.12 3.45 -15.49
C ILE A 227 -3.14 4.55 -15.20
N ALA A 228 -2.88 5.40 -14.19
CA ALA A 228 -3.74 6.53 -13.85
C ALA A 228 -3.80 7.58 -14.98
N LEU A 229 -2.70 7.76 -15.71
CA LEU A 229 -2.63 8.64 -16.88
C LEU A 229 -3.20 7.99 -18.14
N LEU A 230 -3.21 6.67 -18.22
CA LEU A 230 -3.66 5.91 -19.38
C LEU A 230 -5.16 5.60 -19.35
N SER A 231 -5.83 5.83 -18.22
CA SER A 231 -7.27 5.64 -18.08
C SER A 231 -8.07 6.74 -18.80
N THR A 232 -9.35 6.44 -19.10
CA THR A 232 -10.30 7.40 -19.65
C THR A 232 -11.60 7.37 -18.84
N PRO A 233 -11.95 8.45 -18.12
CA PRO A 233 -11.15 9.68 -17.92
C PRO A 233 -9.83 9.40 -17.18
N THR A 234 -8.84 10.31 -17.28
CA THR A 234 -7.58 10.21 -16.52
C THR A 234 -7.86 10.28 -15.03
N LEU A 235 -7.22 9.40 -14.27
CA LEU A 235 -7.56 9.16 -12.85
C LEU A 235 -6.93 10.19 -11.90
N THR A 236 -7.77 10.91 -11.18
CA THR A 236 -7.39 11.64 -9.96
C THR A 236 -6.96 10.62 -8.91
N THR A 237 -5.82 10.81 -8.28
CA THR A 237 -5.25 9.79 -7.37
C THR A 237 -4.37 10.39 -6.28
N ILE A 238 -4.15 9.63 -5.22
CA ILE A 238 -3.19 9.97 -4.15
C ILE A 238 -1.83 9.39 -4.52
N ARG A 239 -0.84 10.26 -4.80
CA ARG A 239 0.53 9.88 -5.11
C ARG A 239 1.27 9.43 -3.86
N GLN A 240 1.89 8.27 -3.94
CA GLN A 240 2.88 7.81 -2.98
C GLN A 240 4.29 8.24 -3.42
N PRO A 241 5.13 8.80 -2.53
CA PRO A 241 6.52 9.19 -2.86
C PRO A 241 7.44 7.95 -2.87
N MET A 242 7.22 7.04 -3.83
CA MET A 242 7.88 5.72 -3.89
C MET A 242 9.39 5.83 -4.02
N LYS A 243 9.88 6.84 -4.77
CA LYS A 243 11.32 7.07 -4.94
C LYS A 243 11.96 7.40 -3.59
N GLU A 244 11.39 8.34 -2.85
CA GLU A 244 11.87 8.78 -1.55
C GLU A 244 11.80 7.66 -0.50
N ILE A 245 10.76 6.85 -0.54
CA ILE A 245 10.60 5.65 0.31
C ILE A 245 11.75 4.67 0.04
N VAL A 246 12.03 4.36 -1.22
CA VAL A 246 13.09 3.42 -1.60
C VAL A 246 14.48 3.99 -1.29
N GLU A 247 14.73 5.27 -1.55
CA GLU A 247 15.99 5.93 -1.20
C GLU A 247 16.24 5.93 0.32
N ALA A 248 15.21 6.16 1.13
CA ALA A 248 15.31 6.06 2.58
C ALA A 248 15.61 4.63 3.05
N ALA A 249 14.94 3.64 2.47
CA ALA A 249 15.18 2.22 2.76
C ALA A 249 16.61 1.80 2.35
N TYR A 250 17.06 2.22 1.18
CA TYR A 250 18.44 1.99 0.72
C TYR A 250 19.45 2.61 1.68
N LYS A 251 19.26 3.86 2.09
CA LYS A 251 20.12 4.54 3.06
C LYS A 251 20.16 3.80 4.40
N MET A 252 19.00 3.38 4.92
CA MET A 252 18.94 2.60 6.15
C MET A 252 19.67 1.27 6.01
N ALA A 253 19.51 0.58 4.88
CA ALA A 253 20.15 -0.72 4.62
C ALA A 253 21.67 -0.62 4.48
N THR A 254 22.20 0.47 3.89
CA THR A 254 23.60 0.58 3.53
C THR A 254 24.43 1.34 4.56
N THR A 255 23.97 2.51 5.00
CA THR A 255 24.75 3.44 5.85
C THR A 255 24.27 3.50 7.29
N GLN A 256 23.08 3.04 7.61
CA GLN A 256 22.47 3.12 8.95
C GLN A 256 22.16 1.74 9.54
N ARG A 257 22.65 0.66 8.93
CA ARG A 257 22.35 -0.73 9.29
C ARG A 257 22.53 -1.02 10.79
N ASP A 258 23.68 -0.68 11.35
CA ASP A 258 24.00 -0.98 12.77
C ASP A 258 23.23 -0.06 13.73
N GLU A 259 22.86 1.11 13.28
CA GLU A 259 22.04 2.05 14.04
C GLU A 259 20.59 1.53 14.14
N ILE A 260 19.96 1.17 13.01
CA ILE A 260 18.58 0.68 13.01
C ILE A 260 18.41 -0.68 13.66
N LEU A 261 19.46 -1.50 13.71
CA LEU A 261 19.47 -2.76 14.44
C LEU A 261 19.31 -2.53 15.95
N LYS A 262 19.93 -1.47 16.47
CA LYS A 262 19.85 -1.09 17.90
C LYS A 262 18.60 -0.26 18.18
N ASN A 263 18.34 0.74 17.35
CA ASN A 263 17.30 1.74 17.49
C ASN A 263 16.44 1.81 16.22
N PRO A 264 15.40 0.98 16.10
CA PRO A 264 14.49 1.00 14.95
C PRO A 264 13.87 2.39 14.76
N LYS A 265 13.71 2.79 13.51
CA LYS A 265 13.19 4.11 13.11
C LYS A 265 11.86 3.98 12.41
N LYS A 266 10.98 4.97 12.61
CA LYS A 266 9.75 5.14 11.83
C LYS A 266 9.86 6.42 11.01
N VAL A 267 9.74 6.28 9.69
CA VAL A 267 9.77 7.39 8.73
C VAL A 267 8.50 7.35 7.90
N LEU A 268 7.73 8.44 7.95
CA LEU A 268 6.51 8.58 7.17
C LEU A 268 6.70 9.72 6.15
N PHE A 269 6.33 9.45 4.92
CA PHE A 269 6.35 10.42 3.82
C PHE A 269 4.95 10.91 3.52
N LYS A 270 4.79 12.22 3.34
CA LYS A 270 3.50 12.83 3.05
C LYS A 270 3.07 12.48 1.61
N PRO A 271 1.83 11.96 1.41
CA PRO A 271 1.27 11.77 0.09
C PRO A 271 0.77 13.08 -0.52
N GLU A 272 0.53 13.09 -1.84
CA GLU A 272 0.04 14.23 -2.59
C GLU A 272 -1.21 13.86 -3.40
N LEU A 273 -2.23 14.72 -3.42
CA LEU A 273 -3.37 14.58 -4.31
C LEU A 273 -3.01 15.09 -5.71
N ILE A 274 -3.14 14.22 -6.70
CA ILE A 274 -2.95 14.54 -8.12
C ILE A 274 -4.31 14.63 -8.79
N ILE A 275 -4.74 15.86 -9.05
CA ILE A 275 -6.05 16.14 -9.64
C ILE A 275 -5.98 15.92 -11.14
N ARG A 276 -6.95 15.14 -11.68
CA ARG A 276 -7.15 14.86 -13.08
C ARG A 276 -8.65 14.92 -13.42
N GLN A 277 -9.10 14.11 -14.40
CA GLN A 277 -10.46 14.21 -14.95
C GLN A 277 -11.52 13.42 -14.17
N SER A 278 -11.15 12.43 -13.36
CA SER A 278 -12.12 11.51 -12.74
C SER A 278 -12.77 12.01 -11.45
N ALA A 279 -12.34 13.17 -10.92
CA ALA A 279 -12.91 13.73 -9.68
C ALA A 279 -12.71 15.26 -9.60
#